data_36c6f0eedfab34fceee70a382ab78e27
#
_entry.id   36c6f0eedfab34fceee70a382ab78e27
#
_cell.length_a   1.000
_cell.length_b   1.000
_cell.length_c   1.000
_cell.angle_alpha   90.00
_cell.angle_beta   90.00
_cell.angle_gamma   90.00
#
_symmetry.space_group_name_H-M   'P 1'
#
loop_
_entity.id
_entity.type
_entity.pdbx_description
1 polymer ?
#
loop_
_entity_poly.entity_id
_entity_poly.type
_entity_poly.pdbx_seq_one_letter_code
_entity_poly.pdbx_strand_id
1 'polypeptide(L)'
;MAVGIAAIVILPDFPDTWKGLTPEMQRVATRRLALDAGEADTDDAGGMSQLKGLKLAFSDAKTYMLALAYMGMVGAAGFQNFFPTLTASLGYSRIISLLLVAPPYVFMVVYSYAHCYLSDHLAHRFWFLVYPVFVSIAGFLIFMFTDAFGPRYFSLFLMNFVFAQNGTIYAWISSAIPRPPAKRAAALAFINSVGNSASVWTPFTYYPSSKPHYRPALGVCIGLELIALVSFVAMRGYLQRQNEQLARMENADVELTEKEMKKVRRTAEVEGIDVGAARALQKGYRYMI
;
A
#
# COMPACT_ATOMS: atom_id res chain seq x y z
N MET A 1 13.62 -23.38 -1.93
CA MET A 1 13.88 -24.13 -0.69
C MET A 1 15.01 -23.52 0.13
N ALA A 2 16.23 -23.33 -0.38
CA ALA A 2 17.35 -22.77 0.40
C ALA A 2 17.06 -21.44 1.10
N VAL A 3 16.43 -20.48 0.40
CA VAL A 3 16.04 -19.17 0.97
C VAL A 3 15.00 -19.32 2.08
N GLY A 4 14.06 -20.27 1.97
CA GLY A 4 13.07 -20.52 3.03
C GLY A 4 13.69 -21.10 4.30
N ILE A 5 14.66 -21.99 4.15
CA ILE A 5 15.41 -22.54 5.30
C ILE A 5 16.27 -21.44 5.95
N ALA A 6 16.92 -20.61 5.15
CA ALA A 6 17.69 -19.49 5.65
C ALA A 6 16.80 -18.49 6.40
N ALA A 7 15.58 -18.24 5.93
CA ALA A 7 14.63 -17.35 6.58
C ALA A 7 14.23 -17.82 8.00
N ILE A 8 14.04 -19.13 8.21
CA ILE A 8 13.73 -19.70 9.53
C ILE A 8 14.84 -19.42 10.56
N VAL A 9 16.09 -19.37 10.09
CA VAL A 9 17.27 -19.19 10.95
C VAL A 9 17.61 -17.70 11.15
N ILE A 10 17.41 -16.88 10.11
CA ILE A 10 17.87 -15.47 10.06
C ILE A 10 16.80 -14.50 10.52
N LEU A 11 15.50 -14.80 10.26
CA LEU A 11 14.42 -13.87 10.65
C LEU A 11 14.24 -13.88 12.17
N PRO A 12 14.31 -12.69 12.81
CA PRO A 12 14.04 -12.57 14.24
C PRO A 12 12.56 -12.82 14.54
N ASP A 13 12.30 -13.34 15.71
CA ASP A 13 10.96 -13.46 16.28
C ASP A 13 10.43 -12.10 16.76
N PHE A 14 9.19 -12.04 17.28
CA PHE A 14 8.65 -10.81 17.85
C PHE A 14 9.53 -10.32 19.01
N PRO A 15 9.62 -8.98 19.25
CA PRO A 15 10.51 -8.43 20.27
C PRO A 15 10.33 -9.01 21.67
N ASP A 16 9.10 -9.35 22.04
CA ASP A 16 8.72 -9.93 23.35
C ASP A 16 9.07 -11.42 23.48
N THR A 17 9.16 -12.14 22.38
CA THR A 17 9.45 -13.59 22.35
C THR A 17 10.87 -13.90 21.87
N TRP A 18 11.55 -12.94 21.26
CA TRP A 18 12.89 -13.17 20.67
C TRP A 18 13.97 -13.30 21.73
N LYS A 19 14.54 -14.47 21.86
CA LYS A 19 15.59 -14.80 22.81
C LYS A 19 16.93 -14.07 22.58
N GLY A 20 17.12 -13.45 21.43
CA GLY A 20 18.31 -12.66 21.11
C GLY A 20 18.33 -11.26 21.72
N LEU A 21 17.23 -10.79 22.32
CA LEU A 21 17.14 -9.51 23.00
C LEU A 21 17.24 -9.68 24.52
N THR A 22 17.95 -8.77 25.19
CA THR A 22 17.90 -8.68 26.64
C THR A 22 16.50 -8.19 27.09
N PRO A 23 16.06 -8.50 28.34
CA PRO A 23 14.75 -8.06 28.84
C PRO A 23 14.54 -6.54 28.77
N GLU A 24 15.63 -5.77 28.90
CA GLU A 24 15.60 -4.32 28.78
C GLU A 24 15.39 -3.86 27.33
N MET A 25 16.08 -4.48 26.38
CA MET A 25 15.91 -4.23 24.94
C MET A 25 14.52 -4.64 24.46
N GLN A 26 13.96 -5.74 24.98
CA GLN A 26 12.59 -6.16 24.69
C GLN A 26 11.58 -5.08 25.11
N ARG A 27 11.69 -4.58 26.33
CA ARG A 27 10.82 -3.49 26.84
C ARG A 27 10.93 -2.23 25.98
N VAL A 28 12.15 -1.82 25.60
CA VAL A 28 12.37 -0.64 24.74
C VAL A 28 11.77 -0.86 23.35
N ALA A 29 11.98 -2.03 22.75
CA ALA A 29 11.44 -2.35 21.42
C ALA A 29 9.91 -2.38 21.42
N THR A 30 9.30 -3.04 22.40
CA THR A 30 7.83 -3.11 22.55
C THR A 30 7.25 -1.71 22.78
N ARG A 31 7.91 -0.88 23.63
CA ARG A 31 7.48 0.49 23.86
C ARG A 31 7.57 1.37 22.61
N ARG A 32 8.63 1.21 21.79
CA ARG A 32 8.75 1.93 20.51
C ARG A 32 7.62 1.56 19.55
N LEU A 33 7.31 0.27 19.41
CA LEU A 33 6.21 -0.19 18.57
C LEU A 33 4.86 0.36 19.04
N ALA A 34 4.64 0.41 20.36
CA ALA A 34 3.42 0.99 20.93
C ALA A 34 3.31 2.49 20.65
N LEU A 35 4.42 3.23 20.74
CA LEU A 35 4.46 4.68 20.44
C LEU A 35 4.26 4.96 18.95
N ASP A 36 4.88 4.17 18.06
CA ASP A 36 4.72 4.31 16.61
C ASP A 36 3.30 4.01 16.14
N ALA A 37 2.61 3.11 16.82
CA ALA A 37 1.22 2.79 16.52
C ALA A 37 0.22 3.79 17.14
N GLY A 38 0.66 4.63 18.07
CA GLY A 38 -0.19 5.55 18.84
C GLY A 38 -1.22 4.87 19.73
N GLU A 39 -1.05 3.57 19.97
CA GLU A 39 -1.97 2.71 20.73
C GLU A 39 -1.15 1.58 21.39
N ALA A 40 -1.55 1.18 22.61
CA ALA A 40 -0.89 0.08 23.32
C ALA A 40 -1.22 -1.27 22.68
N ASP A 41 -0.24 -2.17 22.58
CA ASP A 41 -0.45 -3.56 22.15
C ASP A 41 -0.92 -4.35 23.37
N THR A 42 -2.14 -4.13 23.76
CA THR A 42 -2.79 -4.99 24.74
C THR A 42 -3.44 -6.15 23.98
N ASP A 43 -2.62 -7.12 23.60
CA ASP A 43 -3.10 -8.48 23.42
C ASP A 43 -3.37 -9.03 24.83
N ASP A 44 -4.39 -8.45 25.49
CA ASP A 44 -4.91 -9.01 26.71
C ASP A 44 -5.39 -10.43 26.43
N ALA A 45 -5.26 -11.31 27.44
CA ALA A 45 -5.48 -12.75 27.45
C ALA A 45 -6.85 -13.27 26.93
N GLY A 46 -7.54 -12.47 26.18
CA GLY A 46 -8.82 -12.75 25.52
C GLY A 46 -8.89 -12.16 24.11
N GLY A 47 -7.81 -12.18 23.33
CA GLY A 47 -7.63 -11.59 22.00
C GLY A 47 -8.91 -11.29 21.21
N MET A 48 -9.00 -10.14 20.59
CA MET A 48 -10.17 -9.72 19.82
C MET A 48 -10.58 -10.81 18.83
N SER A 49 -11.83 -11.26 18.89
CA SER A 49 -12.37 -12.24 17.94
C SER A 49 -12.13 -11.76 16.49
N GLN A 50 -11.66 -12.68 15.64
CA GLN A 50 -11.42 -12.40 14.21
C GLN A 50 -12.66 -11.82 13.52
N LEU A 51 -13.86 -12.28 13.90
CA LEU A 51 -15.15 -11.76 13.42
C LEU A 51 -15.36 -10.29 13.81
N LYS A 52 -14.96 -9.90 15.02
CA LYS A 52 -15.04 -8.50 15.47
C LYS A 52 -14.04 -7.63 14.70
N GLY A 53 -12.82 -8.13 14.46
CA GLY A 53 -11.82 -7.47 13.61
C GLY A 53 -12.32 -7.25 12.19
N LEU A 54 -12.93 -8.27 11.59
CA LEU A 54 -13.55 -8.20 10.25
C LEU A 54 -14.66 -7.15 10.20
N LYS A 55 -15.58 -7.16 11.16
CA LYS A 55 -16.65 -6.16 11.25
C LYS A 55 -16.11 -4.73 11.37
N LEU A 56 -15.05 -4.53 12.15
CA LEU A 56 -14.39 -3.23 12.29
C LEU A 56 -13.68 -2.80 11.01
N ALA A 57 -13.05 -3.72 10.28
CA ALA A 57 -12.42 -3.44 9.00
C ALA A 57 -13.44 -2.99 7.95
N PHE A 58 -14.57 -3.70 7.83
CA PHE A 58 -15.65 -3.34 6.91
C PHE A 58 -16.44 -2.09 7.32
N SER A 59 -16.35 -1.66 8.58
CA SER A 59 -16.98 -0.42 9.05
C SER A 59 -16.09 0.82 8.84
N ASP A 60 -14.85 0.64 8.35
CA ASP A 60 -13.89 1.73 8.15
C ASP A 60 -13.82 2.13 6.68
N ALA A 61 -14.17 3.38 6.37
CA ALA A 61 -14.10 3.93 5.02
C ALA A 61 -12.69 3.86 4.40
N LYS A 62 -11.64 3.90 5.22
CA LYS A 62 -10.25 3.78 4.78
C LYS A 62 -10.01 2.45 4.07
N THR A 63 -10.62 1.37 4.54
CA THR A 63 -10.49 0.03 3.96
C THR A 63 -10.95 0.02 2.50
N TYR A 64 -12.08 0.66 2.19
CA TYR A 64 -12.63 0.71 0.82
C TYR A 64 -11.83 1.62 -0.09
N MET A 65 -11.43 2.81 0.39
CA MET A 65 -10.59 3.72 -0.38
C MET A 65 -9.25 3.09 -0.77
N LEU A 66 -8.62 2.40 0.18
CA LEU A 66 -7.35 1.69 -0.05
C LEU A 66 -7.53 0.46 -0.92
N ALA A 67 -8.66 -0.26 -0.80
CA ALA A 67 -8.99 -1.39 -1.67
C ALA A 67 -9.16 -0.94 -3.13
N LEU A 68 -9.85 0.16 -3.36
CA LEU A 68 -10.04 0.74 -4.68
C LEU A 68 -8.71 1.24 -5.28
N ALA A 69 -7.89 1.92 -4.47
CA ALA A 69 -6.56 2.36 -4.86
C ALA A 69 -5.68 1.18 -5.28
N TYR A 70 -5.65 0.14 -4.45
CA TYR A 70 -4.84 -1.05 -4.69
C TYR A 70 -5.35 -1.86 -5.90
N MET A 71 -6.66 -1.93 -6.10
CA MET A 71 -7.26 -2.55 -7.30
C MET A 71 -6.84 -1.80 -8.57
N GLY A 72 -6.83 -0.48 -8.55
CA GLY A 72 -6.35 0.34 -9.66
C GLY A 72 -4.90 0.03 -10.01
N MET A 73 -4.02 0.03 -9.01
CA MET A 73 -2.60 -0.29 -9.19
C MET A 73 -2.36 -1.71 -9.72
N VAL A 74 -2.94 -2.72 -9.08
CA VAL A 74 -2.75 -4.13 -9.48
C VAL A 74 -3.34 -4.39 -10.85
N GLY A 75 -4.49 -3.79 -11.15
CA GLY A 75 -5.10 -3.88 -12.46
C GLY A 75 -4.25 -3.24 -13.56
N ALA A 76 -3.69 -2.06 -13.31
CA ALA A 76 -2.75 -1.41 -14.23
C ALA A 76 -1.47 -2.23 -14.40
N ALA A 77 -0.95 -2.85 -13.31
CA ALA A 77 0.20 -3.74 -13.36
C ALA A 77 -0.07 -5.04 -14.14
N GLY A 78 -1.33 -5.32 -14.50
CA GLY A 78 -1.71 -6.50 -15.32
C GLY A 78 -0.98 -6.62 -16.66
N PHE A 79 -0.41 -5.52 -17.19
CA PHE A 79 0.41 -5.54 -18.41
C PHE A 79 1.65 -6.45 -18.27
N GLN A 80 2.13 -6.72 -17.06
CA GLN A 80 3.27 -7.59 -16.80
C GLN A 80 3.11 -8.99 -17.42
N ASN A 81 1.90 -9.54 -17.41
CA ASN A 81 1.60 -10.84 -17.98
C ASN A 81 1.77 -10.85 -19.50
N PHE A 82 1.69 -9.68 -20.13
CA PHE A 82 1.82 -9.46 -21.57
C PHE A 82 3.14 -8.79 -21.93
N PHE A 83 4.03 -8.55 -20.99
CA PHE A 83 5.31 -7.88 -21.23
C PHE A 83 6.16 -8.57 -22.31
N PRO A 84 6.29 -9.91 -22.33
CA PRO A 84 6.96 -10.61 -23.42
C PRO A 84 6.26 -10.41 -24.79
N THR A 85 4.94 -10.29 -24.79
CA THR A 85 4.14 -10.03 -26.01
C THR A 85 4.37 -8.60 -26.49
N LEU A 86 4.45 -7.64 -25.58
CA LEU A 86 4.74 -6.24 -25.90
C LEU A 86 6.16 -6.10 -26.47
N THR A 87 7.16 -6.77 -25.89
CA THR A 87 8.53 -6.77 -26.41
C THR A 87 8.63 -7.50 -27.77
N ALA A 88 7.87 -8.57 -27.97
CA ALA A 88 7.81 -9.25 -29.28
C ALA A 88 7.22 -8.34 -30.38
N SER A 89 6.33 -7.41 -30.03
CA SER A 89 5.77 -6.44 -30.99
C SER A 89 6.79 -5.40 -31.50
N LEU A 90 8.01 -5.38 -30.90
CA LEU A 90 9.13 -4.55 -31.38
C LEU A 90 9.85 -5.13 -32.61
N GLY A 91 9.46 -6.31 -33.08
CA GLY A 91 9.94 -6.90 -34.34
C GLY A 91 11.22 -7.75 -34.24
N TYR A 92 11.65 -8.11 -33.05
CA TYR A 92 12.83 -8.96 -32.85
C TYR A 92 12.49 -10.45 -32.76
N SER A 93 13.52 -11.30 -32.85
CA SER A 93 13.37 -12.74 -32.63
C SER A 93 12.86 -13.03 -31.21
N ARG A 94 12.24 -14.20 -31.01
CA ARG A 94 11.69 -14.62 -29.73
C ARG A 94 12.70 -14.53 -28.57
N ILE A 95 13.96 -14.93 -28.84
CA ILE A 95 15.02 -14.94 -27.82
C ILE A 95 15.38 -13.50 -27.44
N ILE A 96 15.59 -12.62 -28.41
CA ILE A 96 15.92 -11.21 -28.17
C ILE A 96 14.76 -10.50 -27.45
N SER A 97 13.52 -10.76 -27.86
CA SER A 97 12.34 -10.19 -27.20
C SER A 97 12.24 -10.58 -25.74
N LEU A 98 12.56 -11.80 -25.38
CA LEU A 98 12.62 -12.24 -23.98
C LEU A 98 13.79 -11.60 -23.20
N LEU A 99 14.95 -11.43 -23.83
CA LEU A 99 16.08 -10.73 -23.21
C LEU A 99 15.76 -9.24 -22.98
N LEU A 100 15.01 -8.60 -23.87
CA LEU A 100 14.57 -7.20 -23.72
C LEU A 100 13.60 -6.97 -22.55
N VAL A 101 13.01 -8.02 -22.00
CA VAL A 101 12.20 -7.94 -20.79
C VAL A 101 13.04 -7.64 -19.54
N ALA A 102 14.24 -8.18 -19.46
CA ALA A 102 15.07 -8.12 -18.25
C ALA A 102 15.52 -6.67 -17.86
N PRO A 103 16.07 -5.83 -18.75
CA PRO A 103 16.57 -4.51 -18.37
C PRO A 103 15.55 -3.60 -17.69
N PRO A 104 14.28 -3.47 -18.17
CA PRO A 104 13.26 -2.69 -17.46
C PRO A 104 12.98 -3.19 -16.04
N TYR A 105 12.97 -4.51 -15.80
CA TYR A 105 12.76 -5.06 -14.48
C TYR A 105 13.97 -4.86 -13.57
N VAL A 106 15.19 -5.06 -14.06
CA VAL A 106 16.42 -4.79 -13.29
C VAL A 106 16.48 -3.33 -12.86
N PHE A 107 16.22 -2.41 -13.79
CA PHE A 107 16.11 -0.99 -13.48
C PHE A 107 15.07 -0.76 -12.37
N MET A 108 13.90 -1.38 -12.48
CA MET A 108 12.80 -1.17 -11.55
C MET A 108 13.10 -1.70 -10.16
N VAL A 109 13.82 -2.81 -10.02
CA VAL A 109 14.26 -3.32 -8.71
C VAL A 109 15.12 -2.30 -7.98
N VAL A 110 16.16 -1.79 -8.65
CA VAL A 110 17.06 -0.77 -8.08
C VAL A 110 16.30 0.50 -7.74
N TYR A 111 15.45 0.95 -8.66
CA TYR A 111 14.65 2.15 -8.47
C TYR A 111 13.66 2.00 -7.31
N SER A 112 12.93 0.88 -7.21
CA SER A 112 11.96 0.65 -6.14
C SER A 112 12.60 0.67 -4.75
N TYR A 113 13.83 0.17 -4.64
CA TYR A 113 14.57 0.22 -3.37
C TYR A 113 14.83 1.68 -2.94
N ALA A 114 15.37 2.49 -3.87
CA ALA A 114 15.61 3.92 -3.62
C ALA A 114 14.31 4.67 -3.34
N HIS A 115 13.24 4.36 -4.08
CA HIS A 115 11.92 4.95 -3.92
C HIS A 115 11.33 4.68 -2.52
N CYS A 116 11.32 3.42 -2.07
CA CYS A 116 10.82 3.06 -0.74
C CYS A 116 11.66 3.70 0.36
N TYR A 117 12.99 3.66 0.22
CA TYR A 117 13.90 4.30 1.19
C TYR A 117 13.64 5.79 1.32
N LEU A 118 13.50 6.51 0.20
CA LEU A 118 13.20 7.95 0.21
C LEU A 118 11.82 8.24 0.79
N SER A 119 10.82 7.44 0.46
CA SER A 119 9.46 7.57 1.02
C SER A 119 9.45 7.43 2.54
N ASP A 120 10.24 6.49 3.07
CA ASP A 120 10.37 6.28 4.51
C ASP A 120 11.14 7.41 5.18
N HIS A 121 12.27 7.83 4.58
CA HIS A 121 13.13 8.87 5.14
C HIS A 121 12.45 10.24 5.18
N LEU A 122 11.69 10.58 4.12
CA LEU A 122 10.96 11.85 4.04
C LEU A 122 9.61 11.82 4.76
N ALA A 123 9.15 10.65 5.21
CA ALA A 123 7.85 10.44 5.87
C ALA A 123 6.64 10.95 5.06
N HIS A 124 6.75 10.99 3.72
CA HIS A 124 5.72 11.46 2.80
C HIS A 124 5.25 10.33 1.88
N ARG A 125 4.17 9.62 2.27
CA ARG A 125 3.64 8.49 1.48
C ARG A 125 2.91 8.93 0.22
N PHE A 126 2.09 9.98 0.33
CA PHE A 126 1.21 10.42 -0.73
C PHE A 126 1.95 10.77 -2.03
N TRP A 127 2.98 11.60 -1.96
CA TRP A 127 3.70 12.03 -3.17
C TRP A 127 4.40 10.86 -3.86
N PHE A 128 4.92 9.91 -3.07
CA PHE A 128 5.56 8.70 -3.59
C PHE A 128 4.55 7.71 -4.20
N LEU A 129 3.26 7.83 -3.93
CA LEU A 129 2.21 7.10 -4.62
C LEU A 129 1.72 7.82 -5.87
N VAL A 130 1.73 9.16 -5.89
CA VAL A 130 1.13 9.96 -6.95
C VAL A 130 2.04 10.14 -8.16
N TYR A 131 3.33 10.51 -7.97
CA TYR A 131 4.17 10.79 -9.14
C TYR A 131 4.40 9.56 -10.05
N PRO A 132 4.52 8.31 -9.54
CA PRO A 132 4.69 7.15 -10.43
C PRO A 132 3.49 6.92 -11.34
N VAL A 133 2.28 7.31 -10.92
CA VAL A 133 1.07 7.26 -11.76
C VAL A 133 1.25 8.07 -13.04
N PHE A 134 1.74 9.30 -12.94
CA PHE A 134 1.96 10.14 -14.11
C PHE A 134 3.07 9.60 -15.01
N VAL A 135 4.12 9.04 -14.43
CA VAL A 135 5.23 8.43 -15.18
C VAL A 135 4.75 7.19 -15.93
N SER A 136 3.99 6.31 -15.27
CA SER A 136 3.45 5.10 -15.89
C SER A 136 2.44 5.43 -17.00
N ILE A 137 1.55 6.40 -16.77
CA ILE A 137 0.61 6.87 -17.79
C ILE A 137 1.37 7.41 -19.01
N ALA A 138 2.41 8.21 -18.83
CA ALA A 138 3.26 8.67 -19.94
C ALA A 138 3.85 7.48 -20.71
N GLY A 139 4.31 6.44 -20.00
CA GLY A 139 4.79 5.20 -20.61
C GLY A 139 3.71 4.50 -21.45
N PHE A 140 2.50 4.33 -20.93
CA PHE A 140 1.38 3.76 -21.65
C PHE A 140 1.04 4.57 -22.91
N LEU A 141 0.98 5.88 -22.82
CA LEU A 141 0.69 6.77 -23.96
C LEU A 141 1.79 6.69 -25.03
N ILE A 142 3.07 6.76 -24.65
CA ILE A 142 4.17 6.62 -25.60
C ILE A 142 4.07 5.28 -26.34
N PHE A 143 3.84 4.18 -25.65
CA PHE A 143 3.69 2.86 -26.29
C PHE A 143 2.53 2.81 -27.28
N MET A 144 1.39 3.43 -26.93
CA MET A 144 0.17 3.43 -27.75
C MET A 144 0.30 4.22 -29.04
N PHE A 145 1.06 5.30 -29.04
CA PHE A 145 1.09 6.27 -30.14
C PHE A 145 2.40 6.32 -30.92
N THR A 146 3.40 5.48 -30.57
CA THR A 146 4.71 5.50 -31.22
C THR A 146 5.00 4.16 -31.90
N ASP A 147 5.57 4.20 -33.11
CA ASP A 147 5.98 3.01 -33.85
C ASP A 147 7.50 2.76 -33.79
N ALA A 148 8.30 3.82 -33.56
CA ALA A 148 9.73 3.71 -33.50
C ALA A 148 10.21 2.88 -32.31
N PHE A 149 11.21 2.00 -32.53
CA PHE A 149 11.75 1.09 -31.51
C PHE A 149 12.21 1.81 -30.24
N GLY A 150 13.02 2.87 -30.36
CA GLY A 150 13.62 3.56 -29.22
C GLY A 150 12.57 4.06 -28.22
N PRO A 151 11.64 4.93 -28.62
CA PRO A 151 10.57 5.42 -27.75
C PRO A 151 9.69 4.31 -27.19
N ARG A 152 9.31 3.29 -28.00
CA ARG A 152 8.51 2.16 -27.52
C ARG A 152 9.26 1.33 -26.47
N TYR A 153 10.52 1.06 -26.67
CA TYR A 153 11.32 0.34 -25.70
C TYR A 153 11.52 1.15 -24.41
N PHE A 154 11.80 2.44 -24.54
CA PHE A 154 11.91 3.36 -23.40
C PHE A 154 10.61 3.43 -22.59
N SER A 155 9.46 3.41 -23.27
CA SER A 155 8.16 3.41 -22.59
C SER A 155 7.94 2.22 -21.67
N LEU A 156 8.54 1.05 -21.96
CA LEU A 156 8.48 -0.12 -21.08
C LEU A 156 9.15 0.13 -19.71
N PHE A 157 10.18 0.98 -19.67
CA PHE A 157 10.78 1.41 -18.39
C PHE A 157 9.81 2.30 -17.62
N LEU A 158 9.13 3.22 -18.31
CA LEU A 158 8.18 4.13 -17.68
C LEU A 158 6.92 3.39 -17.19
N MET A 159 6.41 2.45 -17.97
CA MET A 159 5.25 1.62 -17.58
C MET A 159 5.51 0.87 -16.27
N ASN A 160 6.73 0.41 -16.04
CA ASN A 160 7.11 -0.33 -14.83
C ASN A 160 7.02 0.52 -13.53
N PHE A 161 6.89 1.86 -13.62
CA PHE A 161 6.71 2.70 -12.44
C PHE A 161 5.47 2.35 -11.60
N VAL A 162 4.49 1.66 -12.18
CA VAL A 162 3.38 1.05 -11.43
C VAL A 162 3.88 0.19 -10.27
N PHE A 163 4.99 -0.53 -10.43
CA PHE A 163 5.55 -1.40 -9.39
C PHE A 163 6.23 -0.63 -8.25
N ALA A 164 6.70 0.60 -8.49
CA ALA A 164 7.34 1.42 -7.46
C ALA A 164 6.39 1.71 -6.30
N GLN A 165 5.09 1.81 -6.57
CA GLN A 165 4.07 2.11 -5.59
C GLN A 165 3.83 0.98 -4.59
N ASN A 166 4.22 -0.26 -4.91
CA ASN A 166 3.81 -1.46 -4.19
C ASN A 166 4.27 -1.46 -2.72
N GLY A 167 5.55 -1.18 -2.46
CA GLY A 167 6.06 -1.09 -1.09
C GLY A 167 5.42 0.07 -0.31
N THR A 168 5.29 1.22 -0.95
CA THR A 168 4.75 2.43 -0.33
C THR A 168 3.27 2.30 0.03
N ILE A 169 2.44 1.63 -0.82
CA ILE A 169 1.02 1.43 -0.51
C ILE A 169 0.82 0.52 0.69
N TYR A 170 1.57 -0.58 0.80
CA TYR A 170 1.49 -1.46 1.97
C TYR A 170 1.92 -0.76 3.26
N ALA A 171 2.97 0.06 3.20
CA ALA A 171 3.38 0.87 4.32
C ALA A 171 2.30 1.89 4.70
N TRP A 172 1.63 2.51 3.70
CA TRP A 172 0.53 3.45 3.97
C TRP A 172 -0.71 2.76 4.54
N ILE A 173 -1.07 1.58 4.04
CA ILE A 173 -2.17 0.77 4.61
C ILE A 173 -1.89 0.48 6.10
N SER A 174 -0.68 0.04 6.41
CA SER A 174 -0.28 -0.31 7.78
C SER A 174 -0.29 0.89 8.73
N SER A 175 0.12 2.08 8.26
CA SER A 175 0.09 3.32 9.05
C SER A 175 -1.31 3.93 9.14
N ALA A 176 -2.17 3.75 8.13
CA ALA A 176 -3.53 4.29 8.12
C ALA A 176 -4.52 3.46 8.94
N ILE A 177 -4.26 2.16 9.09
CA ILE A 177 -5.06 1.20 9.88
C ILE A 177 -4.12 0.48 10.87
N PRO A 178 -3.54 1.20 11.85
CA PRO A 178 -2.53 0.61 12.71
C PRO A 178 -3.12 -0.44 13.64
N ARG A 179 -4.35 -0.24 14.13
CA ARG A 179 -4.95 -1.04 15.20
C ARG A 179 -6.48 -1.17 15.11
N PRO A 180 -7.08 -2.11 15.83
CA PRO A 180 -6.42 -3.26 16.49
C PRO A 180 -5.83 -4.26 15.49
N PRO A 181 -4.88 -5.14 15.88
CA PRO A 181 -4.19 -6.07 14.96
C PRO A 181 -5.14 -6.92 14.12
N ALA A 182 -6.22 -7.45 14.73
CA ALA A 182 -7.24 -8.23 14.01
C ALA A 182 -7.96 -7.40 12.91
N LYS A 183 -8.24 -6.12 13.16
CA LYS A 183 -8.82 -5.20 12.15
C LYS A 183 -7.83 -4.94 11.02
N ARG A 184 -6.54 -4.69 11.34
CA ARG A 184 -5.49 -4.46 10.34
C ARG A 184 -5.30 -5.68 9.45
N ALA A 185 -5.22 -6.87 10.05
CA ALA A 185 -5.09 -8.12 9.30
C ALA A 185 -6.28 -8.36 8.36
N ALA A 186 -7.51 -8.16 8.84
CA ALA A 186 -8.71 -8.29 8.04
C ALA A 186 -8.79 -7.25 6.90
N ALA A 187 -8.42 -5.99 7.19
CA ALA A 187 -8.37 -4.94 6.18
C ALA A 187 -7.31 -5.23 5.10
N LEU A 188 -6.10 -5.64 5.48
CA LEU A 188 -5.04 -6.02 4.55
C LEU A 188 -5.46 -7.19 3.65
N ALA A 189 -6.09 -8.23 4.23
CA ALA A 189 -6.58 -9.38 3.47
C ALA A 189 -7.66 -8.95 2.46
N PHE A 190 -8.61 -8.13 2.87
CA PHE A 190 -9.67 -7.62 2.00
C PHE A 190 -9.10 -6.74 0.88
N ILE A 191 -8.24 -5.77 1.19
CA ILE A 191 -7.59 -4.88 0.22
C ILE A 191 -6.81 -5.70 -0.81
N ASN A 192 -6.04 -6.69 -0.35
CA ASN A 192 -5.28 -7.58 -1.22
C ASN A 192 -6.19 -8.43 -2.12
N SER A 193 -7.27 -9.00 -1.57
CA SER A 193 -8.23 -9.79 -2.34
C SER A 193 -8.93 -8.97 -3.43
N VAL A 194 -9.39 -7.77 -3.09
CA VAL A 194 -10.02 -6.85 -4.05
C VAL A 194 -9.00 -6.43 -5.12
N GLY A 195 -7.77 -6.08 -4.73
CA GLY A 195 -6.73 -5.70 -5.68
C GLY A 195 -6.40 -6.82 -6.67
N ASN A 196 -6.13 -8.02 -6.16
CA ASN A 196 -5.77 -9.16 -7.00
C ASN A 196 -6.94 -9.67 -7.87
N SER A 197 -8.21 -9.38 -7.53
CA SER A 197 -9.34 -9.70 -8.38
C SER A 197 -9.23 -9.04 -9.77
N ALA A 198 -8.52 -7.92 -9.90
CA ALA A 198 -8.25 -7.29 -11.18
C ALA A 198 -7.48 -8.22 -12.15
N SER A 199 -6.64 -9.11 -11.63
CA SER A 199 -5.89 -10.07 -12.43
C SER A 199 -6.77 -11.11 -13.14
N VAL A 200 -8.03 -11.27 -12.71
CA VAL A 200 -8.99 -12.19 -13.34
C VAL A 200 -9.50 -11.63 -14.66
N TRP A 201 -9.79 -10.35 -14.73
CA TRP A 201 -10.46 -9.74 -15.90
C TRP A 201 -9.53 -8.89 -16.79
N THR A 202 -8.44 -8.33 -16.26
CA THR A 202 -7.51 -7.53 -17.06
C THR A 202 -6.89 -8.27 -18.25
N PRO A 203 -6.57 -9.58 -18.18
CA PRO A 203 -6.06 -10.32 -19.34
C PRO A 203 -6.97 -10.29 -20.55
N PHE A 204 -8.28 -10.25 -20.36
CA PHE A 204 -9.27 -10.22 -21.47
C PHE A 204 -9.23 -8.92 -22.28
N THR A 205 -8.55 -7.88 -21.80
CA THR A 205 -8.37 -6.64 -22.54
C THR A 205 -7.27 -6.73 -23.62
N TYR A 206 -6.39 -7.76 -23.55
CA TYR A 206 -5.26 -7.96 -24.46
C TYR A 206 -5.60 -8.91 -25.61
N TYR A 207 -6.58 -8.57 -26.44
CA TYR A 207 -6.96 -9.42 -27.54
C TYR A 207 -6.06 -9.24 -28.79
N PRO A 208 -5.86 -10.32 -29.59
CA PRO A 208 -4.90 -10.34 -30.71
C PRO A 208 -5.11 -9.28 -31.78
N SER A 209 -6.35 -8.88 -32.03
CA SER A 209 -6.69 -7.87 -33.07
C SER A 209 -6.23 -6.45 -32.70
N SER A 210 -5.84 -6.20 -31.44
CA SER A 210 -5.34 -4.89 -30.98
C SER A 210 -3.84 -4.68 -31.21
N LYS A 211 -3.13 -5.67 -31.76
CA LYS A 211 -1.70 -5.56 -32.12
C LYS A 211 -1.48 -4.48 -33.18
N PRO A 212 -0.31 -3.83 -33.19
CA PRO A 212 0.83 -3.95 -32.28
C PRO A 212 0.73 -3.00 -31.07
N HIS A 213 -0.24 -2.09 -31.04
CA HIS A 213 -0.32 -1.00 -30.05
C HIS A 213 -1.07 -1.32 -28.76
N TYR A 214 -1.90 -2.36 -28.76
CA TYR A 214 -2.73 -2.78 -27.62
C TYR A 214 -3.50 -1.62 -26.94
N ARG A 215 -3.99 -0.65 -27.76
CA ARG A 215 -4.66 0.58 -27.30
C ARG A 215 -5.78 0.33 -26.27
N PRO A 216 -6.69 -0.64 -26.47
CA PRO A 216 -7.75 -0.86 -25.48
C PRO A 216 -7.21 -1.31 -24.12
N ALA A 217 -6.26 -2.26 -24.12
CA ALA A 217 -5.66 -2.77 -22.89
C ALA A 217 -4.91 -1.68 -22.12
N LEU A 218 -4.06 -0.92 -22.82
CA LEU A 218 -3.30 0.16 -22.21
C LEU A 218 -4.20 1.33 -21.80
N GLY A 219 -5.29 1.57 -22.52
CA GLY A 219 -6.32 2.53 -22.12
C GLY A 219 -7.03 2.13 -20.82
N VAL A 220 -7.29 0.83 -20.63
CA VAL A 220 -7.81 0.29 -19.36
C VAL A 220 -6.76 0.48 -18.24
N CYS A 221 -5.47 0.21 -18.50
CA CYS A 221 -4.41 0.45 -17.51
C CYS A 221 -4.36 1.93 -17.09
N ILE A 222 -4.47 2.87 -18.02
CA ILE A 222 -4.54 4.31 -17.70
C ILE A 222 -5.77 4.63 -16.86
N GLY A 223 -6.94 4.10 -17.21
CA GLY A 223 -8.17 4.30 -16.44
C GLY A 223 -8.03 3.79 -14.98
N LEU A 224 -7.39 2.64 -14.81
CA LEU A 224 -7.12 2.05 -13.50
C LEU A 224 -6.12 2.87 -12.67
N GLU A 225 -5.08 3.40 -13.29
CA GLU A 225 -4.14 4.32 -12.63
C GLU A 225 -4.83 5.63 -12.20
N LEU A 226 -5.75 6.16 -13.01
CA LEU A 226 -6.54 7.32 -12.63
C LEU A 226 -7.49 7.02 -11.46
N ILE A 227 -8.09 5.83 -11.41
CA ILE A 227 -8.88 5.39 -10.25
C ILE A 227 -8.00 5.33 -9.00
N ALA A 228 -6.79 4.77 -9.10
CA ALA A 228 -5.84 4.75 -8.00
C ALA A 228 -5.48 6.17 -7.54
N LEU A 229 -5.18 7.08 -8.48
CA LEU A 229 -4.86 8.49 -8.20
C LEU A 229 -6.00 9.19 -7.43
N VAL A 230 -7.24 9.07 -7.92
CA VAL A 230 -8.41 9.67 -7.25
C VAL A 230 -8.57 9.11 -5.84
N SER A 231 -8.36 7.80 -5.68
CA SER A 231 -8.43 7.15 -4.37
C SER A 231 -7.32 7.62 -3.42
N PHE A 232 -6.10 7.85 -3.91
CA PHE A 232 -5.00 8.44 -3.11
C PHE A 232 -5.33 9.86 -2.65
N VAL A 233 -5.87 10.69 -3.55
CA VAL A 233 -6.27 12.07 -3.21
C VAL A 233 -7.40 12.07 -2.18
N ALA A 234 -8.41 11.22 -2.35
CA ALA A 234 -9.53 11.09 -1.40
C ALA A 234 -9.03 10.62 -0.03
N MET A 235 -8.14 9.63 -0.01
CA MET A 235 -7.55 9.11 1.22
C MET A 235 -6.72 10.18 1.96
N ARG A 236 -5.90 10.94 1.23
CA ARG A 236 -5.16 12.07 1.80
C ARG A 236 -6.08 13.08 2.47
N GLY A 237 -7.12 13.53 1.76
CA GLY A 237 -8.09 14.47 2.31
C GLY A 237 -8.81 13.92 3.54
N TYR A 238 -9.12 12.63 3.55
CA TYR A 238 -9.73 11.96 4.69
C TYR A 238 -8.77 11.94 5.91
N LEU A 239 -7.50 11.57 5.71
CA LEU A 239 -6.50 11.55 6.79
C LEU A 239 -6.17 12.95 7.31
N GLN A 240 -6.12 13.96 6.43
CA GLN A 240 -5.93 15.36 6.85
C GLN A 240 -7.04 15.80 7.81
N ARG A 241 -8.31 15.56 7.45
CA ARG A 241 -9.46 15.87 8.33
C ARG A 241 -9.37 15.12 9.65
N GLN A 242 -8.93 13.87 9.65
CA GLN A 242 -8.72 13.12 10.90
C GLN A 242 -7.60 13.71 11.75
N ASN A 243 -6.49 14.11 11.14
CA ASN A 243 -5.38 14.77 11.85
C ASN A 243 -5.82 16.12 12.47
N GLU A 244 -6.63 16.91 11.75
CA GLU A 244 -7.21 18.16 12.28
C GLU A 244 -8.13 17.90 13.48
N GLN A 245 -8.94 16.84 13.42
CA GLN A 245 -9.78 16.43 14.55
C GLN A 245 -8.94 16.01 15.76
N LEU A 246 -7.86 15.23 15.54
CA LEU A 246 -6.95 14.84 16.61
C LEU A 246 -6.25 16.05 17.24
N ALA A 247 -5.81 17.02 16.40
CA ALA A 247 -5.20 18.26 16.89
C ALA A 247 -6.15 19.09 17.77
N ARG A 248 -7.45 19.16 17.41
CA ARG A 248 -8.47 19.83 18.23
C ARG A 248 -8.67 19.14 19.57
N MET A 249 -8.71 17.81 19.60
CA MET A 249 -8.91 17.03 20.83
C MET A 249 -7.73 17.10 21.80
N GLU A 250 -6.54 17.48 21.33
CA GLU A 250 -5.35 17.68 22.17
C GLU A 250 -5.40 18.95 23.04
N ASN A 251 -6.09 19.98 22.56
CA ASN A 251 -6.21 21.23 23.32
C ASN A 251 -7.08 20.97 24.57
N ALA A 252 -6.45 21.03 25.74
CA ALA A 252 -7.06 20.70 27.02
C ALA A 252 -8.30 21.56 27.37
N ASP A 253 -8.40 22.78 26.80
CA ASP A 253 -9.45 23.75 27.05
C ASP A 253 -10.71 23.57 26.19
N VAL A 254 -10.71 22.59 25.27
CA VAL A 254 -11.86 22.31 24.40
C VAL A 254 -12.68 21.18 24.98
N GLU A 255 -13.93 21.46 25.37
CA GLU A 255 -14.91 20.41 25.68
C GLU A 255 -15.12 19.55 24.42
N LEU A 256 -14.89 18.23 24.56
CA LEU A 256 -15.07 17.28 23.47
C LEU A 256 -16.55 17.24 23.07
N THR A 257 -16.80 17.38 21.80
CA THR A 257 -18.14 17.18 21.24
C THR A 257 -18.62 15.75 21.54
N GLU A 258 -19.92 15.53 21.63
CA GLU A 258 -20.51 14.22 21.91
C GLU A 258 -20.04 13.13 20.92
N LYS A 259 -19.83 13.50 19.64
CA LYS A 259 -19.26 12.62 18.61
C LYS A 259 -17.79 12.25 18.89
N GLU A 260 -17.01 13.19 19.37
CA GLU A 260 -15.59 12.97 19.70
C GLU A 260 -15.47 12.11 20.96
N MET A 261 -16.27 12.38 21.98
CA MET A 261 -16.34 11.55 23.18
C MET A 261 -16.78 10.12 22.86
N LYS A 262 -17.74 9.94 21.96
CA LYS A 262 -18.17 8.62 21.50
C LYS A 262 -17.03 7.88 20.77
N LYS A 263 -16.19 8.59 20.02
CA LYS A 263 -15.01 8.02 19.35
C LYS A 263 -13.96 7.57 20.36
N VAL A 264 -13.64 8.38 21.36
CA VAL A 264 -12.70 8.03 22.43
C VAL A 264 -13.21 6.83 23.24
N ARG A 265 -14.49 6.81 23.63
CA ARG A 265 -15.11 5.68 24.33
C ARG A 265 -15.05 4.40 23.50
N ARG A 266 -15.33 4.51 22.18
CA ARG A 266 -15.22 3.36 21.28
C ARG A 266 -13.80 2.83 21.19
N THR A 267 -12.79 3.71 21.17
CA THR A 267 -11.38 3.30 21.24
C THR A 267 -11.07 2.61 22.56
N ALA A 268 -11.50 3.17 23.68
CA ALA A 268 -11.35 2.58 25.01
C ALA A 268 -11.98 1.18 25.09
N GLU A 269 -13.21 1.01 24.58
CA GLU A 269 -13.91 -0.29 24.54
C GLU A 269 -13.21 -1.33 23.63
N VAL A 270 -12.66 -0.87 22.50
CA VAL A 270 -11.97 -1.74 21.52
C VAL A 270 -10.63 -2.20 22.05
N GLU A 271 -9.91 -1.30 22.73
CA GLU A 271 -8.56 -1.53 23.27
C GLU A 271 -8.59 -2.09 24.71
N GLY A 272 -9.75 -2.15 25.35
CA GLY A 272 -9.87 -2.62 26.75
C GLY A 272 -9.22 -1.70 27.79
N ILE A 273 -9.05 -0.41 27.49
CA ILE A 273 -8.38 0.58 28.33
C ILE A 273 -9.36 1.63 28.86
N ASP A 274 -8.94 2.36 29.90
CA ASP A 274 -9.74 3.49 30.42
C ASP A 274 -9.82 4.64 29.41
N VAL A 275 -10.92 5.41 29.46
CA VAL A 275 -11.19 6.56 28.58
C VAL A 275 -10.09 7.63 28.67
N GLY A 276 -9.54 7.84 29.88
CA GLY A 276 -8.40 8.74 30.08
C GLY A 276 -7.13 8.24 29.40
N ALA A 277 -6.85 6.96 29.50
CA ALA A 277 -5.72 6.31 28.82
C ALA A 277 -5.89 6.34 27.29
N ALA A 278 -7.10 6.07 26.78
CA ALA A 278 -7.41 6.18 25.35
C ALA A 278 -7.19 7.61 24.81
N ARG A 279 -7.55 8.62 25.59
CA ARG A 279 -7.29 10.04 25.25
C ARG A 279 -5.79 10.35 25.29
N ALA A 280 -5.05 9.84 26.28
CA ALA A 280 -3.62 10.06 26.40
C ALA A 280 -2.81 9.41 25.28
N LEU A 281 -3.23 8.21 24.81
CA LEU A 281 -2.60 7.53 23.69
C LEU A 281 -2.78 8.26 22.35
N GLN A 282 -3.88 8.98 22.18
CA GLN A 282 -4.14 9.80 21.00
C GLN A 282 -3.36 11.11 21.00
N LYS A 283 -2.80 11.51 22.13
CA LYS A 283 -2.02 12.74 22.30
C LYS A 283 -0.68 12.64 21.56
N GLY A 284 -0.46 13.52 20.59
CA GLY A 284 0.75 13.52 19.74
C GLY A 284 0.68 12.59 18.53
N TYR A 285 -0.31 11.70 18.45
CA TYR A 285 -0.46 10.81 17.29
C TYR A 285 -0.98 11.58 16.06
N ARG A 286 -0.37 11.31 14.90
CA ARG A 286 -0.81 11.83 13.59
C ARG A 286 -0.69 10.74 12.54
N TYR A 287 -1.72 10.62 11.71
CA TYR A 287 -1.63 9.77 10.53
C TYR A 287 -0.57 10.32 9.58
N MET A 288 0.27 9.44 9.07
CA MET A 288 1.25 9.78 8.06
C MET A 288 0.55 10.02 6.71
N ILE A 289 0.88 11.15 6.04
CA ILE A 289 0.22 11.60 4.81
C ILE A 289 1.21 11.60 3.64
#